data_761c1b3465e13db823475cef5a6496a8
#
_entry.id   761c1b3465e13db823475cef5a6496a8
#
_cell.length_a   1.000
_cell.length_b   1.000
_cell.length_c   1.000
_cell.angle_alpha   90.00
_cell.angle_beta   90.00
_cell.angle_gamma   90.00
#
_symmetry.space_group_name_H-M   'P 1'
#
loop_
_entity.id
_entity.type
_entity.pdbx_description
1 polymer ?
#
loop_
_entity_poly.entity_id
_entity_poly.type
_entity_poly.pdbx_seq_one_letter_code
_entity_poly.pdbx_strand_id
1 'polypeptide(L)'
;MIGAIILAAGSSRRFGGDKRKAELADGITVLTQTIHAAAKLLHSVLVVLRFGDRNYEKELQQQINLPNVSYFLSPDSAKGMAHSLSNAIYHHSDLDAAMIFLADMPFVQEATIKALLNAYAANEDAQPIVLPTVNGTPGHPVIFDKVYFNEIQELEGDRGARPVVDAHQEKLVRIEVEDDGVIRDIDTPRDL
;
A
#
# COMPACT_ATOMS: atom_id res chain seq x y z
N MET A 1 3.71 -0.14 -16.87
CA MET A 1 3.52 -1.28 -15.92
C MET A 1 3.14 -0.73 -14.54
N ILE A 2 2.05 -1.25 -13.94
CA ILE A 2 1.62 -0.86 -12.58
C ILE A 2 2.26 -1.82 -11.58
N GLY A 3 2.93 -1.29 -10.53
CA GLY A 3 3.45 -2.08 -9.41
C GLY A 3 2.72 -1.78 -8.11
N ALA A 4 2.76 -2.71 -7.15
CA ALA A 4 2.30 -2.47 -5.79
C ALA A 4 3.45 -2.01 -4.88
N ILE A 5 3.16 -1.05 -4.00
CA ILE A 5 4.01 -0.68 -2.88
C ILE A 5 3.20 -0.89 -1.60
N ILE A 6 3.62 -1.82 -0.75
CA ILE A 6 2.96 -2.11 0.54
C ILE A 6 3.74 -1.44 1.65
N LEU A 7 3.16 -0.42 2.27
CA LEU A 7 3.77 0.32 3.36
C LEU A 7 3.65 -0.44 4.68
N ALA A 8 4.71 -1.12 5.09
CA ALA A 8 4.79 -1.97 6.29
C ALA A 8 5.82 -1.47 7.32
N ALA A 9 6.23 -0.19 7.24
CA ALA A 9 7.24 0.40 8.12
C ALA A 9 6.66 1.11 9.37
N GLY A 10 5.35 1.04 9.59
CA GLY A 10 4.66 1.66 10.72
C GLY A 10 5.05 1.06 12.08
N SER A 11 5.00 1.87 13.16
CA SER A 11 5.48 1.50 14.50
C SER A 11 4.48 0.68 15.34
N SER A 12 3.25 0.47 14.90
CA SER A 12 2.19 -0.33 15.59
C SER A 12 1.95 0.04 17.07
N ARG A 13 2.12 1.33 17.45
CA ARG A 13 2.13 1.78 18.86
C ARG A 13 0.85 1.45 19.63
N ARG A 14 -0.33 1.57 18.98
CA ARG A 14 -1.65 1.30 19.59
C ARG A 14 -1.96 -0.19 19.72
N PHE A 15 -1.34 -1.02 18.90
CA PHE A 15 -1.55 -2.48 18.91
C PHE A 15 -0.90 -3.17 20.11
N GLY A 16 0.13 -2.57 20.72
CA GLY A 16 0.88 -3.15 21.83
C GLY A 16 1.86 -4.29 21.44
N GLY A 17 2.12 -4.44 20.13
CA GLY A 17 3.01 -5.44 19.54
C GLY A 17 3.22 -5.13 18.06
N ASP A 18 3.81 -6.06 17.30
CA ASP A 18 3.95 -5.93 15.86
C ASP A 18 2.69 -6.43 15.14
N LYS A 19 1.75 -5.53 14.80
CA LYS A 19 0.49 -5.89 14.14
C LYS A 19 0.65 -6.61 12.80
N ARG A 20 1.80 -6.44 12.14
CA ARG A 20 2.10 -7.11 10.87
C ARG A 20 2.19 -8.63 11.02
N LYS A 21 2.61 -9.09 12.23
CA LYS A 21 2.77 -10.50 12.63
C LYS A 21 1.51 -11.07 13.31
N ALA A 22 0.50 -10.25 13.56
CA ALA A 22 -0.74 -10.72 14.15
C ALA A 22 -1.48 -11.65 13.18
N GLU A 23 -2.00 -12.76 13.69
CA GLU A 23 -2.72 -13.77 12.92
C GLU A 23 -4.21 -13.39 12.79
N LEU A 24 -4.73 -13.50 11.59
CA LEU A 24 -6.16 -13.46 11.30
C LEU A 24 -6.82 -14.80 11.69
N ALA A 25 -8.15 -14.87 11.61
CA ALA A 25 -8.92 -16.06 12.00
C ALA A 25 -8.52 -17.35 11.26
N ASP A 26 -7.93 -17.24 10.07
CA ASP A 26 -7.42 -18.36 9.26
C ASP A 26 -5.95 -18.72 9.54
N GLY A 27 -5.30 -18.04 10.47
CA GLY A 27 -3.90 -18.23 10.84
C GLY A 27 -2.88 -17.56 9.92
N ILE A 28 -3.34 -16.79 8.91
CA ILE A 28 -2.47 -15.99 8.04
C ILE A 28 -2.18 -14.65 8.74
N THR A 29 -0.93 -14.18 8.67
CA THR A 29 -0.62 -12.88 9.29
C THR A 29 -1.18 -11.71 8.48
N VAL A 30 -1.49 -10.59 9.16
CA VAL A 30 -2.02 -9.36 8.56
C VAL A 30 -1.21 -8.93 7.34
N LEU A 31 0.13 -8.84 7.46
CA LEU A 31 0.97 -8.45 6.34
C LEU A 31 0.98 -9.50 5.21
N THR A 32 1.04 -10.78 5.55
CA THR A 32 1.04 -11.86 4.54
C THR A 32 -0.24 -11.85 3.71
N GLN A 33 -1.39 -11.62 4.33
CA GLN A 33 -2.67 -11.50 3.64
C GLN A 33 -2.66 -10.34 2.63
N THR A 34 -2.17 -9.16 3.04
CA THR A 34 -2.05 -7.99 2.15
C THR A 34 -1.10 -8.27 0.98
N ILE A 35 0.06 -8.93 1.24
CA ILE A 35 1.02 -9.32 0.19
C ILE A 35 0.36 -10.26 -0.82
N HIS A 36 -0.34 -11.30 -0.36
CA HIS A 36 -1.00 -12.25 -1.25
C HIS A 36 -2.07 -11.59 -2.12
N ALA A 37 -2.89 -10.69 -1.55
CA ALA A 37 -3.92 -9.97 -2.31
C ALA A 37 -3.30 -9.13 -3.44
N ALA A 38 -2.22 -8.40 -3.18
CA ALA A 38 -1.51 -7.62 -4.18
C ALA A 38 -0.80 -8.49 -5.22
N ALA A 39 -0.08 -9.54 -4.78
CA ALA A 39 0.76 -10.37 -5.65
C ALA A 39 -0.02 -11.20 -6.66
N LYS A 40 -1.29 -11.49 -6.42
CA LYS A 40 -2.18 -12.18 -7.37
C LYS A 40 -2.47 -11.36 -8.63
N LEU A 41 -2.46 -10.04 -8.52
CA LEU A 41 -2.99 -9.15 -9.56
C LEU A 41 -1.94 -8.20 -10.14
N LEU A 42 -0.84 -7.97 -9.44
CA LEU A 42 0.21 -7.04 -9.83
C LEU A 42 1.50 -7.77 -10.16
N HIS A 43 2.16 -7.35 -11.23
CA HIS A 43 3.40 -7.97 -11.73
C HIS A 43 4.61 -7.73 -10.84
N SER A 44 4.58 -6.67 -10.04
CA SER A 44 5.65 -6.31 -9.11
C SER A 44 5.05 -5.84 -7.80
N VAL A 45 5.54 -6.37 -6.68
CA VAL A 45 5.13 -6.01 -5.33
C VAL A 45 6.37 -5.70 -4.50
N LEU A 46 6.49 -4.46 -4.04
CA LEU A 46 7.52 -4.02 -3.11
C LEU A 46 6.95 -3.91 -1.69
N VAL A 47 7.46 -4.72 -0.78
CA VAL A 47 7.11 -4.63 0.64
C VAL A 47 8.12 -3.74 1.35
N VAL A 48 7.66 -2.58 1.84
CA VAL A 48 8.50 -1.57 2.50
C VAL A 48 8.51 -1.82 3.99
N LEU A 49 9.65 -2.26 4.50
CA LEU A 49 9.88 -2.60 5.91
C LEU A 49 10.67 -1.49 6.62
N ARG A 50 10.71 -1.53 7.95
CA ARG A 50 11.58 -0.65 8.76
C ARG A 50 13.05 -0.97 8.48
N PHE A 51 13.91 0.00 8.61
CA PHE A 51 15.36 -0.18 8.46
C PHE A 51 15.92 -1.32 9.33
N GLY A 52 15.41 -1.49 10.54
CA GLY A 52 15.85 -2.53 11.48
C GLY A 52 15.25 -3.93 11.27
N ASP A 53 14.35 -4.13 10.32
CA ASP A 53 13.56 -5.38 10.14
C ASP A 53 14.28 -6.48 9.35
N ARG A 54 15.61 -6.48 9.28
CA ARG A 54 16.37 -7.47 8.47
C ARG A 54 16.07 -8.94 8.82
N ASN A 55 15.80 -9.24 10.08
CA ASN A 55 15.42 -10.60 10.48
C ASN A 55 13.99 -10.93 10.01
N TYR A 56 13.09 -9.96 10.12
CA TYR A 56 11.71 -10.13 9.66
C TYR A 56 11.63 -10.23 8.12
N GLU A 57 12.45 -9.49 7.39
CA GLU A 57 12.61 -9.64 5.95
C GLU A 57 12.95 -11.08 5.57
N LYS A 58 13.94 -11.70 6.26
CA LYS A 58 14.33 -13.09 6.03
C LYS A 58 13.21 -14.08 6.36
N GLU A 59 12.46 -13.86 7.46
CA GLU A 59 11.29 -14.66 7.81
C GLU A 59 10.24 -14.62 6.68
N LEU A 60 9.91 -13.42 6.18
CA LEU A 60 8.96 -13.24 5.08
C LEU A 60 9.45 -13.90 3.78
N GLN A 61 10.73 -13.76 3.42
CA GLN A 61 11.30 -14.40 2.23
C GLN A 61 11.21 -15.93 2.27
N GLN A 62 11.30 -16.53 3.47
CA GLN A 62 11.14 -17.98 3.66
C GLN A 62 9.67 -18.42 3.60
N GLN A 63 8.75 -17.59 4.11
CA GLN A 63 7.32 -17.89 4.14
C GLN A 63 6.62 -17.61 2.81
N ILE A 64 7.03 -16.54 2.11
CA ILE A 64 6.40 -16.05 0.89
C ILE A 64 7.37 -16.22 -0.27
N ASN A 65 7.24 -17.34 -0.96
CA ASN A 65 8.06 -17.66 -2.16
C ASN A 65 7.29 -17.28 -3.43
N LEU A 66 7.09 -15.98 -3.65
CA LEU A 66 6.44 -15.43 -4.83
C LEU A 66 7.47 -14.63 -5.65
N PRO A 67 7.68 -14.95 -6.95
CA PRO A 67 8.75 -14.36 -7.77
C PRO A 67 8.56 -12.86 -8.05
N ASN A 68 7.34 -12.37 -7.92
CA ASN A 68 6.98 -10.96 -8.11
C ASN A 68 6.99 -10.13 -6.81
N VAL A 69 7.40 -10.72 -5.67
CA VAL A 69 7.48 -10.02 -4.38
C VAL A 69 8.93 -9.73 -4.03
N SER A 70 9.23 -8.50 -3.72
CA SER A 70 10.51 -8.01 -3.21
C SER A 70 10.36 -7.21 -1.93
N TYR A 71 11.46 -7.04 -1.21
CA TYR A 71 11.45 -6.36 0.10
C TYR A 71 12.47 -5.23 0.08
N PHE A 72 12.11 -4.12 0.74
CA PHE A 72 12.95 -2.94 0.85
C PHE A 72 12.97 -2.43 2.29
N LEU A 73 14.16 -2.33 2.87
CA LEU A 73 14.37 -1.75 4.19
C LEU A 73 14.52 -0.23 4.06
N SER A 74 13.46 0.51 4.35
CA SER A 74 13.44 1.97 4.21
C SER A 74 14.36 2.65 5.23
N PRO A 75 15.41 3.36 4.79
CA PRO A 75 16.40 3.97 5.69
C PRO A 75 15.77 5.05 6.58
N ASP A 76 14.77 5.77 6.08
CA ASP A 76 14.13 6.88 6.78
C ASP A 76 12.79 6.49 7.44
N SER A 77 12.52 5.19 7.61
CA SER A 77 11.26 4.69 8.17
C SER A 77 10.88 5.27 9.54
N ALA A 78 11.87 5.66 10.34
CA ALA A 78 11.64 6.30 11.65
C ALA A 78 11.13 7.75 11.55
N LYS A 79 11.27 8.41 10.38
CA LYS A 79 10.84 9.79 10.16
C LYS A 79 9.36 9.92 9.77
N GLY A 80 8.69 8.81 9.47
CA GLY A 80 7.27 8.78 9.15
C GLY A 80 6.91 8.05 7.85
N MET A 81 5.60 7.92 7.61
CA MET A 81 5.07 7.16 6.48
C MET A 81 5.46 7.80 5.13
N ALA A 82 5.45 9.12 5.01
CA ALA A 82 5.79 9.82 3.78
C ALA A 82 7.24 9.54 3.36
N HIS A 83 8.18 9.51 4.30
CA HIS A 83 9.59 9.17 4.02
C HIS A 83 9.75 7.72 3.53
N SER A 84 9.00 6.78 4.12
CA SER A 84 9.01 5.38 3.66
C SER A 84 8.45 5.23 2.25
N LEU A 85 7.40 5.97 1.91
CA LEU A 85 6.82 6.02 0.57
C LEU A 85 7.78 6.69 -0.42
N SER A 86 8.37 7.83 -0.08
CA SER A 86 9.37 8.54 -0.88
C SER A 86 10.54 7.62 -1.26
N ASN A 87 11.12 6.93 -0.28
CA ASN A 87 12.20 5.96 -0.50
C ASN A 87 11.76 4.81 -1.43
N ALA A 88 10.53 4.31 -1.28
CA ALA A 88 10.00 3.23 -2.10
C ALA A 88 9.79 3.66 -3.55
N ILE A 89 9.21 4.83 -3.79
CA ILE A 89 9.03 5.40 -5.13
C ILE A 89 10.38 5.64 -5.81
N TYR A 90 11.38 6.15 -5.09
CA TYR A 90 12.73 6.31 -5.62
C TYR A 90 13.34 4.96 -6.06
N HIS A 91 13.13 3.91 -5.26
CA HIS A 91 13.63 2.56 -5.52
C HIS A 91 12.92 1.87 -6.70
N HIS A 92 11.69 2.26 -7.01
CA HIS A 92 10.84 1.72 -8.09
C HIS A 92 10.42 2.80 -9.11
N SER A 93 11.32 3.69 -9.46
CA SER A 93 11.06 4.80 -10.39
C SER A 93 10.79 4.38 -11.85
N ASP A 94 10.99 3.11 -12.18
CA ASP A 94 10.74 2.49 -13.49
C ASP A 94 9.28 2.13 -13.75
N LEU A 95 8.42 2.22 -12.73
CA LEU A 95 6.98 1.98 -12.88
C LEU A 95 6.29 3.12 -13.63
N ASP A 96 5.24 2.80 -14.39
CA ASP A 96 4.35 3.79 -15.02
C ASP A 96 3.28 4.29 -14.03
N ALA A 97 2.93 3.46 -13.03
CA ALA A 97 2.07 3.84 -11.92
C ALA A 97 2.35 2.95 -10.70
N ALA A 98 2.07 3.45 -9.51
CA ALA A 98 2.20 2.72 -8.25
C ALA A 98 0.85 2.62 -7.54
N MET A 99 0.44 1.39 -7.19
CA MET A 99 -0.70 1.13 -6.31
C MET A 99 -0.20 1.00 -4.88
N ILE A 100 -0.57 1.96 -4.03
CA ILE A 100 -0.09 2.06 -2.65
C ILE A 100 -1.06 1.36 -1.72
N PHE A 101 -0.59 0.29 -1.07
CA PHE A 101 -1.30 -0.46 -0.04
C PHE A 101 -0.79 -0.07 1.35
N LEU A 102 -1.69 -0.15 2.34
CA LEU A 102 -1.31 -0.15 3.75
C LEU A 102 -1.26 -1.58 4.26
N ALA A 103 -0.19 -1.94 4.96
CA ALA A 103 0.07 -3.31 5.42
C ALA A 103 -0.96 -3.83 6.44
N ASP A 104 -1.72 -2.94 7.05
CA ASP A 104 -2.72 -3.19 8.08
C ASP A 104 -4.16 -3.24 7.57
N MET A 105 -4.34 -3.31 6.25
CA MET A 105 -5.65 -3.40 5.59
C MET A 105 -5.79 -4.74 4.83
N PRO A 106 -5.82 -5.89 5.54
CA PRO A 106 -5.78 -7.22 4.93
C PRO A 106 -7.09 -7.66 4.29
N PHE A 107 -8.18 -6.90 4.48
CA PHE A 107 -9.53 -7.28 4.05
C PHE A 107 -9.93 -6.75 2.68
N VAL A 108 -9.04 -6.02 1.99
CA VAL A 108 -9.29 -5.52 0.63
C VAL A 108 -9.50 -6.68 -0.34
N GLN A 109 -10.63 -6.67 -1.04
CA GLN A 109 -11.05 -7.74 -1.94
C GLN A 109 -10.33 -7.64 -3.31
N GLU A 110 -10.09 -8.80 -3.94
CA GLU A 110 -9.51 -8.87 -5.29
C GLU A 110 -10.38 -8.14 -6.34
N ALA A 111 -11.70 -8.17 -6.17
CA ALA A 111 -12.64 -7.47 -7.06
C ALA A 111 -12.40 -5.96 -7.05
N THR A 112 -12.14 -5.39 -5.88
CA THR A 112 -11.81 -3.97 -5.72
C THR A 112 -10.50 -3.63 -6.41
N ILE A 113 -9.44 -4.41 -6.17
CA ILE A 113 -8.14 -4.20 -6.83
C ILE A 113 -8.30 -4.22 -8.36
N LYS A 114 -9.04 -5.19 -8.92
CA LYS A 114 -9.33 -5.27 -10.35
C LYS A 114 -10.11 -4.05 -10.87
N ALA A 115 -11.10 -3.58 -10.09
CA ALA A 115 -11.88 -2.40 -10.46
C ALA A 115 -11.00 -1.14 -10.56
N LEU A 116 -10.08 -0.97 -9.61
CA LEU A 116 -9.13 0.15 -9.61
C LEU A 116 -8.15 0.07 -10.80
N LEU A 117 -7.61 -1.12 -11.10
CA LEU A 117 -6.73 -1.33 -12.26
C LEU A 117 -7.45 -1.01 -13.58
N ASN A 118 -8.70 -1.46 -13.74
CA ASN A 118 -9.51 -1.18 -14.91
C ASN A 118 -9.82 0.33 -15.03
N ALA A 119 -10.13 0.98 -13.91
CA ALA A 119 -10.39 2.42 -13.89
C ALA A 119 -9.14 3.23 -14.26
N TYR A 120 -7.95 2.83 -13.80
CA TYR A 120 -6.70 3.44 -14.20
C TYR A 120 -6.47 3.29 -15.71
N ALA A 121 -6.57 2.07 -16.24
CA ALA A 121 -6.38 1.79 -17.67
C ALA A 121 -7.35 2.58 -18.56
N ALA A 122 -8.60 2.75 -18.12
CA ALA A 122 -9.61 3.52 -18.85
C ALA A 122 -9.36 5.04 -18.85
N ASN A 123 -8.50 5.55 -17.96
CA ASN A 123 -8.22 6.98 -17.78
C ASN A 123 -6.72 7.32 -17.88
N GLU A 124 -5.87 6.41 -18.38
CA GLU A 124 -4.41 6.53 -18.38
C GLU A 124 -3.93 7.84 -19.03
N ASP A 125 -4.52 8.22 -20.16
CA ASP A 125 -4.19 9.47 -20.86
C ASP A 125 -4.42 10.73 -20.01
N ALA A 126 -5.33 10.66 -19.02
CA ALA A 126 -5.61 11.77 -18.10
C ALA A 126 -4.64 11.82 -16.91
N GLN A 127 -3.73 10.85 -16.80
CA GLN A 127 -2.78 10.74 -15.69
C GLN A 127 -3.50 10.78 -14.33
N PRO A 128 -4.36 9.78 -14.02
CA PRO A 128 -5.26 9.85 -12.88
C PRO A 128 -4.59 9.49 -11.56
N ILE A 129 -5.21 9.93 -10.47
CA ILE A 129 -5.10 9.30 -9.16
C ILE A 129 -6.39 8.50 -8.95
N VAL A 130 -6.30 7.17 -8.80
CA VAL A 130 -7.48 6.30 -8.66
C VAL A 130 -7.57 5.79 -7.24
N LEU A 131 -8.73 5.94 -6.61
CA LEU A 131 -8.97 5.47 -5.26
C LEU A 131 -10.38 4.88 -5.08
N PRO A 132 -10.55 3.88 -4.18
CA PRO A 132 -11.86 3.36 -3.83
C PRO A 132 -12.58 4.30 -2.86
N THR A 133 -13.91 4.27 -2.91
CA THR A 133 -14.76 4.90 -1.90
C THR A 133 -15.83 3.92 -1.41
N VAL A 134 -16.18 4.00 -0.13
CA VAL A 134 -17.33 3.33 0.47
C VAL A 134 -18.22 4.37 1.11
N ASN A 135 -19.45 4.50 0.64
CA ASN A 135 -20.37 5.56 1.05
C ASN A 135 -19.73 6.97 0.99
N GLY A 136 -18.96 7.21 -0.08
CA GLY A 136 -18.21 8.45 -0.29
C GLY A 136 -16.95 8.63 0.57
N THR A 137 -16.64 7.69 1.48
CA THR A 137 -15.41 7.72 2.29
C THR A 137 -14.25 7.13 1.49
N PRO A 138 -13.16 7.90 1.25
CA PRO A 138 -11.99 7.41 0.54
C PRO A 138 -11.26 6.31 1.31
N GLY A 139 -10.78 5.29 0.58
CA GLY A 139 -10.05 4.15 1.13
C GLY A 139 -8.73 3.86 0.41
N HIS A 140 -8.18 2.69 0.70
CA HIS A 140 -6.98 2.12 0.09
C HIS A 140 -7.32 0.80 -0.63
N PRO A 141 -6.47 0.37 -1.61
CA PRO A 141 -5.26 1.01 -2.10
C PRO A 141 -5.54 2.20 -3.04
N VAL A 142 -4.53 3.06 -3.24
CA VAL A 142 -4.61 4.22 -4.13
C VAL A 142 -3.58 4.06 -5.24
N ILE A 143 -3.98 4.28 -6.51
CA ILE A 143 -3.06 4.28 -7.66
C ILE A 143 -2.65 5.72 -7.96
N PHE A 144 -1.34 5.94 -8.08
CA PHE A 144 -0.75 7.19 -8.55
C PHE A 144 -0.03 6.95 -9.88
N ASP A 145 -0.36 7.74 -10.89
CA ASP A 145 0.41 7.79 -12.12
C ASP A 145 1.84 8.31 -11.85
N LYS A 146 2.81 7.92 -12.68
CA LYS A 146 4.23 8.30 -12.51
C LYS A 146 4.49 9.81 -12.49
N VAL A 147 3.60 10.61 -13.04
CA VAL A 147 3.73 12.08 -13.04
C VAL A 147 3.78 12.64 -11.61
N TYR A 148 3.19 11.93 -10.63
CA TYR A 148 3.19 12.31 -9.21
C TYR A 148 4.41 11.82 -8.43
N PHE A 149 5.29 10.99 -9.02
CA PHE A 149 6.40 10.37 -8.29
C PHE A 149 7.38 11.39 -7.72
N ASN A 150 7.70 12.44 -8.48
CA ASN A 150 8.59 13.51 -7.98
C ASN A 150 7.96 14.24 -6.79
N GLU A 151 6.66 14.55 -6.84
CA GLU A 151 5.96 15.21 -5.74
C GLU A 151 5.88 14.29 -4.50
N ILE A 152 5.63 12.98 -4.70
CA ILE A 152 5.64 12.00 -3.62
C ILE A 152 7.02 11.87 -2.97
N GLN A 153 8.10 11.98 -3.75
CA GLN A 153 9.48 11.92 -3.24
C GLN A 153 9.86 13.12 -2.37
N GLU A 154 9.18 14.24 -2.52
CA GLU A 154 9.38 15.46 -1.71
C GLU A 154 8.54 15.49 -0.43
N LEU A 155 7.67 14.48 -0.21
CA LEU A 155 6.80 14.44 0.96
C LEU A 155 7.56 14.11 2.24
N GLU A 156 7.12 14.74 3.33
CA GLU A 156 7.66 14.54 4.67
C GLU A 156 6.56 14.22 5.70
N GLY A 157 6.96 13.62 6.83
CA GLY A 157 6.09 13.35 7.98
C GLY A 157 5.23 12.09 7.84
N ASP A 158 4.06 12.08 8.50
CA ASP A 158 3.24 10.87 8.71
C ASP A 158 1.97 10.80 7.85
N ARG A 159 1.72 11.80 6.99
CA ARG A 159 0.47 11.86 6.20
C ARG A 159 0.48 11.01 4.92
N GLY A 160 1.56 10.23 4.68
CA GLY A 160 1.71 9.45 3.44
C GLY A 160 1.53 10.34 2.21
N ALA A 161 0.88 9.84 1.15
CA ALA A 161 0.60 10.57 -0.09
C ALA A 161 -0.67 11.46 -0.02
N ARG A 162 -1.29 11.63 1.15
CA ARG A 162 -2.51 12.45 1.29
C ARG A 162 -2.35 13.88 0.76
N PRO A 163 -1.23 14.58 0.96
CA PRO A 163 -1.04 15.94 0.41
C PRO A 163 -1.15 15.98 -1.12
N VAL A 164 -0.65 14.96 -1.84
CA VAL A 164 -0.76 14.86 -3.31
C VAL A 164 -2.23 14.67 -3.72
N VAL A 165 -2.97 13.79 -3.03
CA VAL A 165 -4.41 13.60 -3.25
C VAL A 165 -5.18 14.91 -3.02
N ASP A 166 -4.85 15.65 -1.96
CA ASP A 166 -5.50 16.91 -1.62
C ASP A 166 -5.21 18.02 -2.64
N ALA A 167 -4.00 18.03 -3.24
CA ALA A 167 -3.57 19.02 -4.24
C ALA A 167 -4.17 18.78 -5.63
N HIS A 168 -4.52 17.53 -5.99
CA HIS A 168 -4.92 17.14 -7.34
C HIS A 168 -6.36 16.57 -7.39
N GLN A 169 -7.31 17.25 -6.75
CA GLN A 169 -8.71 16.82 -6.66
C GLN A 169 -9.39 16.63 -8.03
N GLU A 170 -9.00 17.40 -9.04
CA GLU A 170 -9.51 17.32 -10.41
C GLU A 170 -9.00 16.10 -11.20
N LYS A 171 -7.96 15.43 -10.69
CA LYS A 171 -7.38 14.21 -11.26
C LYS A 171 -7.90 12.94 -10.59
N LEU A 172 -8.72 13.09 -9.57
CA LEU A 172 -9.23 11.93 -8.81
C LEU A 172 -10.31 11.18 -9.58
N VAL A 173 -10.06 9.91 -9.82
CA VAL A 173 -11.05 8.92 -10.26
C VAL A 173 -11.47 8.11 -9.04
N ARG A 174 -12.70 8.36 -8.55
CA ARG A 174 -13.28 7.68 -7.39
C ARG A 174 -14.12 6.52 -7.84
N ILE A 175 -13.84 5.33 -7.31
CA ILE A 175 -14.58 4.11 -7.60
C ILE A 175 -15.35 3.71 -6.36
N GLU A 176 -16.68 3.89 -6.41
CA GLU A 176 -17.55 3.43 -5.32
C GLU A 176 -17.60 1.91 -5.32
N VAL A 177 -17.31 1.28 -4.16
CA VAL A 177 -17.26 -0.18 -3.98
C VAL A 177 -18.07 -0.60 -2.76
N GLU A 178 -18.54 -1.85 -2.74
CA GLU A 178 -19.21 -2.49 -1.59
C GLU A 178 -18.21 -3.33 -0.77
N ASP A 179 -17.01 -2.81 -0.55
CA ASP A 179 -15.89 -3.48 0.10
C ASP A 179 -15.37 -2.64 1.28
N ASP A 180 -15.91 -2.89 2.47
CA ASP A 180 -15.49 -2.21 3.69
C ASP A 180 -13.99 -2.41 4.01
N GLY A 181 -13.34 -3.43 3.44
CA GLY A 181 -11.91 -3.68 3.57
C GLY A 181 -11.05 -2.49 3.14
N VAL A 182 -11.54 -1.62 2.26
CA VAL A 182 -10.80 -0.44 1.77
C VAL A 182 -10.71 0.70 2.81
N ILE A 183 -11.55 0.67 3.85
CA ILE A 183 -11.57 1.65 4.95
C ILE A 183 -11.33 1.00 6.32
N ARG A 184 -11.13 -0.33 6.35
CA ARG A 184 -10.97 -1.10 7.59
C ARG A 184 -9.50 -1.44 7.82
N ASP A 185 -8.85 -0.71 8.71
CA ASP A 185 -7.50 -0.99 9.19
C ASP A 185 -7.52 -1.78 10.53
N ILE A 186 -6.44 -2.49 10.81
CA ILE A 186 -6.20 -3.16 12.08
C ILE A 186 -5.33 -2.25 12.94
N ASP A 187 -5.93 -1.57 13.91
CA ASP A 187 -5.23 -0.68 14.83
C ASP A 187 -5.03 -1.28 16.23
N THR A 188 -5.92 -2.18 16.63
CA THR A 188 -5.90 -2.87 17.93
C THR A 188 -6.12 -4.38 17.76
N PRO A 189 -5.79 -5.22 18.77
CA PRO A 189 -6.10 -6.66 18.72
C PRO A 189 -7.59 -7.02 18.61
N ARG A 190 -8.49 -6.04 18.81
CA ARG A 190 -9.94 -6.26 18.67
C ARG A 190 -10.42 -6.15 17.21
N ASP A 191 -9.57 -5.66 16.33
CA ASP A 191 -9.89 -5.46 14.92
C ASP A 191 -9.55 -6.70 14.07
N LEU A 192 -8.89 -7.71 14.68
CA LEU A 192 -8.58 -9.03 14.11
C LEU A 192 -9.87 -9.93 13.99
#